data_1d1d965adc702f4c1846bdb4f952745a
#
_entry.id   1d1d965adc702f4c1846bdb4f952745a
#
_cell.length_a   1.000
_cell.length_b   1.000
_cell.length_c   1.000
_cell.angle_alpha   90.00
_cell.angle_beta   90.00
_cell.angle_gamma   90.00
#
_symmetry.space_group_name_H-M   'P 1'
#
loop_
_entity.id
_entity.type
_entity.pdbx_description
1 polymer ?
#
loop_
_entity_poly.entity_id
_entity_poly.type
_entity_poly.pdbx_seq_one_letter_code
_entity_poly.pdbx_strand_id
1 'polypeptide(L)'
;MRTKSFVGLGLWLAFILAVMAVVVYMHPAFASPGSAALTANVNVGNVIYLNVVNLSSGSKINFGSIFPKNSYDTNVLVTDNDIGGNIGANVLVEGSGWLNASTSDTFGVSNTLWAASAQTSNTGTTLSGSFVNTGISIAQPTLSTPSTSNSIYFGLNVPAGTPPGNYIQVISFENYNVSQNIYNASSTTNAITAKVTVPGTCYISLSPTLVSFGSIVASANVPTNVLVTDTDNGGNVQASMLVEGTAWSLNGNTLLTNFGVSNTLWDASSQTTYTGTALSNTLSSTGITIPKPTSTPTSNSIYFGLGVPGGTPAGSYEQTITIENSC
;
A
#
# COMPACT_ATOMS: atom_id res chain seq x y z
N MET A 1 -17.10 -11.66 23.78
CA MET A 1 -17.75 -12.85 23.22
C MET A 1 -19.25 -12.72 23.38
N ARG A 2 -19.95 -12.45 22.30
CA ARG A 2 -21.42 -12.43 22.30
C ARG A 2 -21.88 -13.49 21.32
N THR A 3 -22.29 -14.63 21.85
CA THR A 3 -23.04 -15.66 21.17
C THR A 3 -24.41 -15.11 20.81
N LYS A 4 -24.63 -14.71 19.57
CA LYS A 4 -25.96 -14.39 19.06
C LYS A 4 -26.44 -15.52 18.15
N SER A 5 -27.25 -16.31 18.73
CA SER A 5 -28.61 -16.68 18.30
C SER A 5 -28.72 -17.54 17.04
N PHE A 6 -28.42 -18.83 17.20
CA PHE A 6 -28.92 -19.90 16.31
C PHE A 6 -30.39 -20.27 16.59
N VAL A 7 -31.07 -19.52 17.46
CA VAL A 7 -32.43 -19.85 17.90
C VAL A 7 -33.49 -19.62 16.81
N GLY A 8 -33.25 -18.67 15.90
CA GLY A 8 -34.22 -18.34 14.85
C GLY A 8 -34.35 -19.42 13.77
N LEU A 9 -33.23 -20.02 13.35
CA LEU A 9 -33.24 -21.04 12.30
C LEU A 9 -33.89 -22.34 12.76
N GLY A 10 -33.65 -22.71 14.03
CA GLY A 10 -34.28 -23.89 14.64
C GLY A 10 -35.80 -23.79 14.76
N LEU A 11 -36.30 -22.57 15.04
CA LEU A 11 -37.74 -22.36 15.21
C LEU A 11 -38.50 -22.46 13.86
N TRP A 12 -37.90 -21.96 12.78
CA TRP A 12 -38.45 -22.06 11.41
C TRP A 12 -38.45 -23.49 10.89
N LEU A 13 -37.36 -24.24 11.13
CA LEU A 13 -37.29 -25.64 10.73
C LEU A 13 -38.29 -26.51 11.52
N ALA A 14 -38.47 -26.22 12.81
CA ALA A 14 -39.46 -26.88 13.63
C ALA A 14 -40.91 -26.58 13.19
N PHE A 15 -41.18 -25.32 12.76
CA PHE A 15 -42.49 -24.95 12.24
C PHE A 15 -42.82 -25.63 10.91
N ILE A 16 -41.86 -25.70 9.99
CA ILE A 16 -42.01 -26.39 8.70
C ILE A 16 -42.22 -27.89 8.91
N LEU A 17 -41.46 -28.52 9.82
CA LEU A 17 -41.66 -29.94 10.16
C LEU A 17 -42.99 -30.22 10.86
N ALA A 18 -43.46 -29.29 11.72
CA ALA A 18 -44.77 -29.41 12.37
C ALA A 18 -45.92 -29.28 11.36
N VAL A 19 -45.80 -28.35 10.39
CA VAL A 19 -46.83 -28.23 9.32
C VAL A 19 -46.83 -29.44 8.40
N MET A 20 -45.68 -30.02 8.06
CA MET A 20 -45.57 -31.25 7.29
C MET A 20 -46.14 -32.45 8.07
N ALA A 21 -45.88 -32.54 9.38
CA ALA A 21 -46.42 -33.61 10.22
C ALA A 21 -47.97 -33.56 10.32
N VAL A 22 -48.53 -32.34 10.44
CA VAL A 22 -50.01 -32.18 10.47
C VAL A 22 -50.65 -32.59 9.15
N VAL A 23 -50.01 -32.31 8.01
CA VAL A 23 -50.50 -32.71 6.68
C VAL A 23 -50.43 -34.23 6.49
N VAL A 24 -49.45 -34.94 7.09
CA VAL A 24 -49.28 -36.39 7.00
C VAL A 24 -50.23 -37.13 7.93
N TYR A 25 -50.61 -36.55 9.10
CA TYR A 25 -51.47 -37.23 10.10
C TYR A 25 -52.98 -37.03 9.87
N MET A 26 -53.41 -36.14 8.98
CA MET A 26 -54.82 -35.98 8.62
C MET A 26 -55.21 -36.84 7.41
N HIS A 27 -54.89 -38.12 7.40
CA HIS A 27 -55.50 -39.05 6.48
C HIS A 27 -56.70 -39.72 7.18
N PRO A 28 -57.92 -39.34 6.87
CA PRO A 28 -59.06 -40.17 7.29
C PRO A 28 -59.03 -41.48 6.50
N ALA A 29 -58.96 -42.60 7.23
CA ALA A 29 -59.11 -43.94 6.68
C ALA A 29 -60.54 -44.14 6.24
N PHE A 30 -60.89 -43.62 5.06
CA PHE A 30 -62.12 -43.98 4.34
C PHE A 30 -61.74 -44.42 2.93
N ALA A 31 -61.86 -45.70 2.69
CA ALA A 31 -61.80 -46.25 1.36
C ALA A 31 -62.95 -45.70 0.53
N SER A 32 -62.69 -44.86 -0.41
CA SER A 32 -63.52 -44.51 -1.53
C SER A 32 -62.66 -44.43 -2.78
N PRO A 33 -63.02 -45.11 -3.88
CA PRO A 33 -62.24 -45.03 -5.12
C PRO A 33 -62.58 -43.74 -5.83
N GLY A 34 -61.96 -42.70 -5.37
CA GLY A 34 -61.94 -41.39 -5.99
C GLY A 34 -60.65 -40.66 -5.65
N SER A 35 -59.75 -40.54 -6.62
CA SER A 35 -58.55 -39.71 -6.46
C SER A 35 -58.96 -38.26 -6.37
N ALA A 36 -58.89 -37.61 -5.22
CA ALA A 36 -58.97 -36.18 -5.09
C ALA A 36 -57.57 -35.59 -5.31
N ALA A 37 -57.41 -34.80 -6.37
CA ALA A 37 -56.22 -34.04 -6.60
C ALA A 37 -56.22 -32.80 -5.69
N LEU A 38 -55.24 -32.68 -4.79
CA LEU A 38 -54.98 -31.48 -4.02
C LEU A 38 -53.92 -30.64 -4.75
N THR A 39 -54.27 -29.42 -5.14
CA THR A 39 -53.30 -28.48 -5.70
C THR A 39 -52.66 -27.70 -4.54
N ALA A 40 -51.34 -27.84 -4.35
CA ALA A 40 -50.56 -27.00 -3.45
C ALA A 40 -49.88 -25.93 -4.28
N ASN A 41 -50.05 -24.69 -3.90
CA ASN A 41 -49.40 -23.56 -4.50
C ASN A 41 -48.32 -23.00 -3.52
N VAL A 42 -47.14 -22.75 -4.03
CA VAL A 42 -46.09 -22.03 -3.32
C VAL A 42 -45.60 -20.87 -4.17
N ASN A 43 -45.44 -19.70 -3.57
CA ASN A 43 -44.85 -18.55 -4.22
C ASN A 43 -43.42 -18.39 -3.67
N VAL A 44 -42.43 -18.53 -4.54
CA VAL A 44 -41.02 -18.37 -4.19
C VAL A 44 -40.63 -16.96 -4.56
N GLY A 45 -40.32 -16.13 -3.55
CA GLY A 45 -39.82 -14.78 -3.74
C GLY A 45 -38.40 -14.78 -4.34
N ASN A 46 -38.01 -13.67 -4.98
CA ASN A 46 -36.66 -13.48 -5.49
C ASN A 46 -35.69 -13.14 -4.35
N VAL A 47 -34.57 -13.83 -4.30
CA VAL A 47 -33.55 -13.68 -3.25
C VAL A 47 -32.17 -13.69 -3.88
N ILE A 48 -31.33 -12.74 -3.44
CA ILE A 48 -29.90 -12.69 -3.69
C ILE A 48 -29.18 -12.82 -2.36
N TYR A 49 -28.17 -13.65 -2.29
CA TYR A 49 -27.26 -13.72 -1.14
C TYR A 49 -25.90 -13.17 -1.50
N LEU A 50 -25.22 -12.65 -0.49
CA LEU A 50 -23.87 -12.11 -0.58
C LEU A 50 -23.02 -12.79 0.48
N ASN A 51 -21.96 -13.47 0.05
CA ASN A 51 -20.97 -14.06 0.93
C ASN A 51 -19.57 -13.83 0.36
N VAL A 52 -18.88 -12.84 0.86
CA VAL A 52 -17.57 -12.42 0.36
C VAL A 52 -16.48 -13.12 1.17
N VAL A 53 -15.60 -13.83 0.48
CA VAL A 53 -14.46 -14.53 1.07
C VAL A 53 -13.17 -14.17 0.33
N ASN A 54 -12.10 -13.97 1.09
CA ASN A 54 -10.75 -13.90 0.54
C ASN A 54 -10.12 -15.30 0.67
N LEU A 55 -9.86 -15.94 -0.47
CA LEU A 55 -9.35 -17.31 -0.51
C LEU A 55 -7.93 -17.46 0.06
N SER A 56 -7.15 -16.37 0.13
CA SER A 56 -5.76 -16.41 0.58
C SER A 56 -5.57 -16.18 2.08
N SER A 57 -6.49 -15.47 2.76
CA SER A 57 -6.27 -15.04 4.16
C SER A 57 -7.56 -14.85 5.00
N GLY A 58 -8.66 -15.51 4.62
CA GLY A 58 -9.97 -15.31 5.27
C GLY A 58 -10.59 -13.97 4.88
N SER A 59 -11.28 -13.30 5.81
CA SER A 59 -11.99 -12.03 5.53
C SER A 59 -11.07 -10.80 5.43
N LYS A 60 -9.79 -10.95 5.03
CA LYS A 60 -8.81 -9.85 5.01
C LYS A 60 -7.98 -9.87 3.74
N ILE A 61 -7.83 -8.72 3.11
CA ILE A 61 -6.84 -8.48 2.08
C ILE A 61 -5.54 -8.01 2.78
N ASN A 62 -4.42 -8.67 2.49
CA ASN A 62 -3.12 -8.28 3.02
C ASN A 62 -2.16 -7.99 1.87
N PHE A 63 -1.85 -6.72 1.65
CA PHE A 63 -0.88 -6.28 0.65
C PHE A 63 0.58 -6.38 1.13
N GLY A 64 0.81 -6.79 2.39
CA GLY A 64 2.17 -6.91 2.93
C GLY A 64 2.82 -5.55 3.20
N SER A 65 4.12 -5.48 2.91
CA SER A 65 4.93 -4.26 3.09
C SER A 65 5.18 -3.62 1.73
N ILE A 66 4.76 -2.38 1.55
CA ILE A 66 4.91 -1.61 0.31
C ILE A 66 5.56 -0.27 0.63
N PHE A 67 6.68 0.01 -0.03
CA PHE A 67 7.35 1.30 0.09
C PHE A 67 6.53 2.42 -0.55
N PRO A 68 6.63 3.67 -0.07
CA PRO A 68 6.01 4.82 -0.72
C PRO A 68 6.41 4.91 -2.21
N LYS A 69 5.49 5.38 -3.05
CA LYS A 69 5.64 5.47 -4.52
C LYS A 69 5.67 4.11 -5.24
N ASN A 70 5.62 3.01 -4.52
CA ASN A 70 5.51 1.67 -5.09
C ASN A 70 4.05 1.19 -5.09
N SER A 71 3.82 0.12 -5.85
CA SER A 71 2.51 -0.48 -6.02
C SER A 71 2.55 -1.99 -5.80
N TYR A 72 1.37 -2.55 -5.54
CA TYR A 72 1.10 -3.97 -5.53
C TYR A 72 0.20 -4.31 -6.71
N ASP A 73 0.54 -5.35 -7.46
CA ASP A 73 -0.21 -5.77 -8.64
C ASP A 73 -1.68 -6.06 -8.34
N THR A 74 -2.55 -5.80 -9.32
CA THR A 74 -3.99 -6.05 -9.19
C THR A 74 -4.27 -7.56 -9.32
N ASN A 75 -3.88 -8.34 -8.31
CA ASN A 75 -3.96 -9.80 -8.31
C ASN A 75 -4.44 -10.42 -6.99
N VAL A 76 -4.78 -9.61 -5.98
CA VAL A 76 -5.32 -10.13 -4.72
C VAL A 76 -6.77 -10.53 -4.90
N LEU A 77 -7.00 -11.83 -4.93
CA LEU A 77 -8.30 -12.46 -5.20
C LEU A 77 -9.27 -12.31 -4.03
N VAL A 78 -10.46 -11.83 -4.34
CA VAL A 78 -11.65 -11.90 -3.48
C VAL A 78 -12.76 -12.58 -4.28
N THR A 79 -13.47 -13.52 -3.66
CA THR A 79 -14.58 -14.23 -4.29
C THR A 79 -15.88 -13.85 -3.60
N ASP A 80 -16.87 -13.49 -4.38
CA ASP A 80 -18.24 -13.29 -3.94
C ASP A 80 -19.08 -14.50 -4.35
N ASN A 81 -19.81 -15.06 -3.39
CA ASN A 81 -20.62 -16.25 -3.57
C ASN A 81 -22.10 -15.91 -3.33
N ASP A 82 -22.96 -16.28 -4.26
CA ASP A 82 -24.38 -16.36 -4.05
C ASP A 82 -24.76 -17.81 -3.68
N ILE A 83 -25.04 -18.04 -2.40
CA ILE A 83 -25.39 -19.36 -1.85
C ILE A 83 -26.85 -19.36 -1.44
N GLY A 84 -27.68 -20.03 -2.22
CA GLY A 84 -29.12 -20.17 -1.94
C GLY A 84 -29.99 -19.06 -2.49
N GLY A 85 -29.44 -18.15 -3.29
CA GLY A 85 -30.21 -17.22 -4.12
C GLY A 85 -30.90 -17.93 -5.28
N ASN A 86 -31.79 -17.23 -5.95
CA ASN A 86 -32.55 -17.76 -7.09
C ASN A 86 -32.59 -16.81 -8.28
N ILE A 87 -31.81 -15.73 -8.24
CA ILE A 87 -31.59 -14.79 -9.35
C ILE A 87 -30.12 -14.43 -9.45
N GLY A 88 -29.66 -14.06 -10.64
CA GLY A 88 -28.29 -13.57 -10.83
C GLY A 88 -28.15 -12.11 -10.39
N ALA A 89 -26.91 -11.70 -10.12
CA ALA A 89 -26.60 -10.37 -9.64
C ALA A 89 -25.34 -9.77 -10.30
N ASN A 90 -25.22 -8.46 -10.25
CA ASN A 90 -23.97 -7.74 -10.50
C ASN A 90 -23.32 -7.37 -9.17
N VAL A 91 -22.00 -7.46 -9.13
CA VAL A 91 -21.20 -7.08 -7.97
C VAL A 91 -20.97 -5.57 -7.99
N LEU A 92 -21.34 -4.90 -6.92
CA LEU A 92 -20.99 -3.51 -6.64
C LEU A 92 -19.91 -3.48 -5.57
N VAL A 93 -19.02 -2.48 -5.65
CA VAL A 93 -17.92 -2.32 -4.68
C VAL A 93 -17.73 -0.85 -4.33
N GLU A 94 -17.46 -0.59 -3.06
CA GLU A 94 -17.01 0.71 -2.55
C GLU A 94 -15.87 0.52 -1.54
N GLY A 95 -15.14 1.59 -1.22
CA GLY A 95 -14.11 1.56 -0.20
C GLY A 95 -14.05 2.81 0.65
N SER A 96 -13.55 2.70 1.86
CA SER A 96 -13.14 3.85 2.67
C SER A 96 -11.78 4.39 2.21
N GLY A 97 -11.35 5.55 2.69
CA GLY A 97 -9.94 5.93 2.65
C GLY A 97 -9.09 4.98 3.50
N TRP A 98 -7.80 4.92 3.21
CA TRP A 98 -6.81 4.24 4.04
C TRP A 98 -6.53 5.06 5.29
N LEU A 99 -6.48 4.43 6.44
CA LEU A 99 -6.28 5.06 7.75
C LEU A 99 -5.22 4.31 8.55
N ASN A 100 -4.22 5.04 9.02
CA ASN A 100 -3.34 4.58 10.09
C ASN A 100 -3.97 4.96 11.45
N ALA A 101 -4.52 3.98 12.16
CA ALA A 101 -5.22 4.22 13.41
C ALA A 101 -4.30 4.74 14.54
N SER A 102 -2.98 4.56 14.43
CA SER A 102 -2.02 4.98 15.45
C SER A 102 -1.65 6.48 15.35
N THR A 103 -1.61 7.02 14.12
CA THR A 103 -1.17 8.40 13.84
C THR A 103 -2.25 9.27 13.23
N SER A 104 -3.38 8.67 12.84
CA SER A 104 -4.46 9.32 12.09
C SER A 104 -4.07 9.78 10.67
N ASP A 105 -2.91 9.34 10.17
CA ASP A 105 -2.52 9.59 8.79
C ASP A 105 -3.42 8.84 7.82
N THR A 106 -3.69 9.45 6.66
CA THR A 106 -4.60 8.89 5.65
C THR A 106 -4.05 9.02 4.24
N PHE A 107 -4.50 8.14 3.34
CA PHE A 107 -4.42 8.37 1.91
C PHE A 107 -5.70 7.90 1.19
N GLY A 108 -5.89 8.36 -0.05
CA GLY A 108 -7.16 8.27 -0.74
C GLY A 108 -7.59 6.86 -1.12
N VAL A 109 -8.90 6.61 -1.14
CA VAL A 109 -9.54 5.38 -1.61
C VAL A 109 -9.15 5.03 -3.05
N SER A 110 -8.95 6.05 -3.91
CA SER A 110 -8.57 5.89 -5.32
C SER A 110 -7.18 5.28 -5.54
N ASN A 111 -6.39 5.10 -4.48
CA ASN A 111 -5.13 4.37 -4.55
C ASN A 111 -5.32 2.85 -4.55
N THR A 112 -6.50 2.36 -4.22
CA THR A 112 -6.88 0.96 -4.42
C THR A 112 -7.49 0.80 -5.79
N LEU A 113 -7.03 -0.22 -6.51
CA LEU A 113 -7.54 -0.59 -7.83
C LEU A 113 -8.26 -1.92 -7.75
N TRP A 114 -9.21 -2.13 -8.67
CA TRP A 114 -9.86 -3.42 -8.85
C TRP A 114 -9.94 -3.82 -10.33
N ALA A 115 -10.00 -5.11 -10.61
CA ALA A 115 -10.17 -5.68 -11.95
C ALA A 115 -10.95 -6.99 -11.91
N ALA A 116 -11.58 -7.35 -13.04
CA ALA A 116 -12.31 -8.61 -13.19
C ALA A 116 -11.38 -9.82 -13.40
N SER A 117 -10.10 -9.60 -13.68
CA SER A 117 -9.09 -10.63 -13.82
C SER A 117 -7.77 -10.20 -13.16
N ALA A 118 -6.96 -11.17 -12.75
CA ALA A 118 -5.64 -10.89 -12.20
C ALA A 118 -4.77 -10.15 -13.21
N GLN A 119 -4.08 -9.11 -12.75
CA GLN A 119 -3.14 -8.32 -13.53
C GLN A 119 -1.73 -8.50 -12.96
N THR A 120 -0.72 -8.61 -13.82
CA THR A 120 0.71 -8.67 -13.46
C THR A 120 1.34 -7.29 -13.29
N SER A 121 0.53 -6.26 -13.37
CA SER A 121 0.90 -4.87 -13.14
C SER A 121 -0.25 -4.19 -12.39
N ASN A 122 0.06 -3.08 -11.71
CA ASN A 122 -0.96 -2.34 -10.97
C ASN A 122 -1.84 -1.52 -11.95
N THR A 123 -2.69 -2.24 -12.68
CA THR A 123 -3.68 -1.70 -13.62
C THR A 123 -5.09 -2.12 -13.17
N GLY A 124 -6.07 -1.32 -13.49
CA GLY A 124 -7.46 -1.59 -13.14
C GLY A 124 -8.26 -0.31 -13.01
N THR A 125 -9.48 -0.44 -12.50
CA THR A 125 -10.36 0.69 -12.20
C THR A 125 -10.12 1.14 -10.75
N THR A 126 -10.04 2.45 -10.53
CA THR A 126 -9.89 3.00 -9.18
C THR A 126 -11.12 2.75 -8.33
N LEU A 127 -10.90 2.37 -7.06
CA LEU A 127 -11.97 2.21 -6.10
C LEU A 127 -12.55 3.59 -5.71
N SER A 128 -13.86 3.63 -5.51
CA SER A 128 -14.61 4.84 -5.13
C SER A 128 -15.09 4.76 -3.68
N GLY A 129 -15.37 5.91 -3.07
CA GLY A 129 -16.05 6.03 -1.77
C GLY A 129 -17.58 5.87 -1.84
N SER A 130 -18.09 5.48 -3.00
CA SER A 130 -19.48 5.10 -3.20
C SER A 130 -19.56 3.85 -4.08
N PHE A 131 -20.62 3.06 -3.94
CA PHE A 131 -20.81 1.85 -4.71
C PHE A 131 -20.75 2.10 -6.21
N VAL A 132 -19.90 1.35 -6.89
CA VAL A 132 -19.78 1.33 -8.35
C VAL A 132 -20.06 -0.08 -8.87
N ASN A 133 -20.75 -0.17 -9.99
CA ASN A 133 -20.97 -1.44 -10.67
C ASN A 133 -19.67 -1.87 -11.35
N THR A 134 -19.17 -3.06 -10.96
CA THR A 134 -17.93 -3.61 -11.50
C THR A 134 -18.09 -4.20 -12.90
N GLY A 135 -19.33 -4.42 -13.37
CA GLY A 135 -19.62 -5.22 -14.56
C GLY A 135 -19.37 -6.73 -14.37
N ILE A 136 -18.92 -7.14 -13.20
CA ILE A 136 -18.77 -8.56 -12.84
C ILE A 136 -20.15 -9.07 -12.43
N SER A 137 -20.62 -10.14 -13.08
CA SER A 137 -21.91 -10.75 -12.78
C SER A 137 -21.75 -12.12 -12.13
N ILE A 138 -22.62 -12.41 -11.16
CA ILE A 138 -22.78 -13.72 -10.55
C ILE A 138 -23.98 -14.37 -11.23
N ALA A 139 -23.78 -15.56 -11.78
CA ALA A 139 -24.81 -16.29 -12.47
C ALA A 139 -25.94 -16.71 -11.50
N GLN A 140 -27.16 -16.82 -12.01
CA GLN A 140 -28.28 -17.32 -11.21
C GLN A 140 -28.00 -18.73 -10.70
N PRO A 141 -28.10 -18.99 -9.36
CA PRO A 141 -28.09 -20.34 -8.84
C PRO A 141 -29.25 -21.19 -9.36
N THR A 142 -29.02 -22.48 -9.55
CA THR A 142 -30.02 -23.43 -10.03
C THR A 142 -30.13 -24.61 -9.06
N LEU A 143 -31.14 -25.48 -9.27
CA LEU A 143 -31.29 -26.68 -8.42
C LEU A 143 -30.10 -27.64 -8.52
N SER A 144 -29.40 -27.66 -9.67
CA SER A 144 -28.21 -28.48 -9.90
C SER A 144 -26.92 -27.77 -9.47
N THR A 145 -26.92 -26.45 -9.41
CA THR A 145 -25.79 -25.59 -8.96
C THR A 145 -26.32 -24.57 -7.97
N PRO A 146 -26.58 -24.98 -6.71
CA PRO A 146 -27.23 -24.13 -5.70
C PRO A 146 -26.36 -22.98 -5.21
N SER A 147 -25.12 -22.93 -5.64
CA SER A 147 -24.16 -21.87 -5.34
C SER A 147 -23.42 -21.45 -6.61
N THR A 148 -23.35 -20.17 -6.85
CA THR A 148 -22.57 -19.56 -7.93
C THR A 148 -21.66 -18.49 -7.36
N SER A 149 -20.55 -18.20 -8.02
CA SER A 149 -19.59 -17.22 -7.54
C SER A 149 -18.88 -16.51 -8.68
N ASN A 150 -18.32 -15.35 -8.39
CA ASN A 150 -17.37 -14.70 -9.26
C ASN A 150 -16.27 -14.02 -8.42
N SER A 151 -15.20 -13.62 -9.09
CA SER A 151 -14.01 -13.11 -8.44
C SER A 151 -13.71 -11.68 -8.90
N ILE A 152 -13.20 -10.91 -7.95
CA ILE A 152 -12.67 -9.57 -8.17
C ILE A 152 -11.24 -9.52 -7.61
N TYR A 153 -10.36 -8.81 -8.29
CA TYR A 153 -8.95 -8.71 -7.93
C TYR A 153 -8.64 -7.29 -7.51
N PHE A 154 -7.83 -7.15 -6.45
CA PHE A 154 -7.44 -5.86 -5.91
C PHE A 154 -5.94 -5.63 -6.01
N GLY A 155 -5.56 -4.38 -6.24
CA GLY A 155 -4.21 -3.86 -6.22
C GLY A 155 -4.14 -2.56 -5.42
N LEU A 156 -2.94 -2.09 -5.13
CA LEU A 156 -2.71 -0.90 -4.31
C LEU A 156 -1.55 -0.07 -4.82
N ASN A 157 -1.71 1.25 -4.87
CA ASN A 157 -0.64 2.24 -5.00
C ASN A 157 -0.42 2.95 -3.67
N VAL A 158 0.79 2.94 -3.13
CA VAL A 158 1.13 3.76 -1.97
C VAL A 158 1.70 5.09 -2.44
N PRO A 159 1.04 6.24 -2.17
CA PRO A 159 1.50 7.54 -2.61
C PRO A 159 2.90 7.89 -2.06
N ALA A 160 3.66 8.69 -2.83
CA ALA A 160 4.90 9.27 -2.32
C ALA A 160 4.63 10.10 -1.05
N GLY A 161 5.54 10.05 -0.09
CA GLY A 161 5.43 10.78 1.17
C GLY A 161 4.40 10.20 2.16
N THR A 162 3.75 9.06 1.87
CA THR A 162 2.88 8.37 2.84
C THR A 162 3.70 8.06 4.10
N PRO A 163 3.30 8.55 5.29
CA PRO A 163 4.02 8.27 6.52
C PRO A 163 4.20 6.78 6.80
N PRO A 164 5.27 6.36 7.49
CA PRO A 164 5.42 4.96 7.87
C PRO A 164 4.33 4.53 8.85
N GLY A 165 3.89 3.28 8.75
CA GLY A 165 2.88 2.73 9.64
C GLY A 165 2.01 1.65 9.04
N ASN A 166 1.03 1.20 9.81
CA ASN A 166 0.07 0.19 9.41
C ASN A 166 -1.25 0.86 9.04
N TYR A 167 -1.62 0.72 7.78
CA TYR A 167 -2.85 1.31 7.25
C TYR A 167 -3.90 0.22 7.03
N ILE A 168 -5.14 0.58 7.27
CA ILE A 168 -6.31 -0.25 7.04
C ILE A 168 -7.32 0.48 6.17
N GLN A 169 -8.04 -0.27 5.34
CA GLN A 169 -9.16 0.18 4.53
C GLN A 169 -10.31 -0.81 4.69
N VAL A 170 -11.53 -0.32 4.71
CA VAL A 170 -12.74 -1.15 4.61
C VAL A 170 -13.21 -1.13 3.16
N ILE A 171 -13.39 -2.32 2.58
CA ILE A 171 -13.98 -2.50 1.24
C ILE A 171 -15.31 -3.21 1.42
N SER A 172 -16.39 -2.58 0.97
CA SER A 172 -17.75 -3.09 1.07
C SER A 172 -18.22 -3.61 -0.29
N PHE A 173 -19.02 -4.64 -0.25
CA PHE A 173 -19.61 -5.31 -1.41
C PHE A 173 -21.13 -5.31 -1.30
N GLU A 174 -21.78 -5.20 -2.44
CA GLU A 174 -23.23 -5.33 -2.58
C GLU A 174 -23.55 -6.11 -3.85
N ASN A 175 -24.55 -6.98 -3.79
CA ASN A 175 -25.10 -7.67 -4.95
C ASN A 175 -26.42 -7.02 -5.38
N TYR A 176 -26.49 -6.67 -6.66
CA TYR A 176 -27.63 -5.97 -7.24
C TYR A 176 -28.13 -6.60 -8.54
N ASN A 177 -29.43 -6.83 -8.63
CA ASN A 177 -30.08 -7.25 -9.86
C ASN A 177 -30.83 -6.08 -10.53
N VAL A 178 -30.28 -5.59 -11.64
CA VAL A 178 -30.82 -4.44 -12.39
C VAL A 178 -32.22 -4.72 -12.93
N SER A 179 -32.44 -5.93 -13.45
CA SER A 179 -33.72 -6.26 -14.13
C SER A 179 -34.91 -6.30 -13.19
N GLN A 180 -34.66 -6.54 -11.89
CA GLN A 180 -35.69 -6.67 -10.87
C GLN A 180 -35.64 -5.58 -9.81
N ASN A 181 -34.68 -4.66 -9.92
CA ASN A 181 -34.42 -3.61 -8.93
C ASN A 181 -34.33 -4.15 -7.50
N ILE A 182 -33.68 -5.31 -7.37
CA ILE A 182 -33.46 -5.97 -6.08
C ILE A 182 -32.00 -5.81 -5.68
N TYR A 183 -31.79 -5.17 -4.54
CA TYR A 183 -30.54 -5.19 -3.82
C TYR A 183 -30.51 -6.40 -2.89
N ASN A 184 -29.32 -6.80 -2.46
CA ASN A 184 -29.20 -7.82 -1.43
C ASN A 184 -30.12 -7.48 -0.24
N ALA A 185 -31.19 -8.26 -0.05
CA ALA A 185 -32.18 -8.03 0.98
C ALA A 185 -31.66 -8.30 2.41
N SER A 186 -30.48 -8.87 2.53
CA SER A 186 -29.77 -8.96 3.81
C SER A 186 -28.98 -7.68 4.00
N SER A 187 -29.42 -6.84 4.91
CA SER A 187 -28.81 -5.56 5.30
C SER A 187 -27.41 -5.66 5.93
N THR A 188 -26.67 -6.71 5.65
CA THR A 188 -25.27 -6.88 6.00
C THR A 188 -24.41 -6.64 4.77
N THR A 189 -24.01 -5.40 4.57
CA THR A 189 -22.83 -5.08 3.78
C THR A 189 -21.71 -6.02 4.24
N ASN A 190 -21.31 -6.95 3.38
CA ASN A 190 -20.13 -7.76 3.66
C ASN A 190 -18.91 -6.88 3.39
N ALA A 191 -18.22 -6.53 4.44
CA ALA A 191 -17.02 -5.71 4.39
C ALA A 191 -15.78 -6.55 4.65
N ILE A 192 -14.76 -6.33 3.84
CA ILE A 192 -13.43 -6.90 4.02
C ILE A 192 -12.49 -5.80 4.50
N THR A 193 -11.61 -6.13 5.44
CA THR A 193 -10.53 -5.24 5.85
C THR A 193 -9.30 -5.48 4.97
N ALA A 194 -8.85 -4.46 4.24
CA ALA A 194 -7.57 -4.44 3.56
C ALA A 194 -6.50 -3.84 4.48
N LYS A 195 -5.27 -4.37 4.42
CA LYS A 195 -4.13 -3.94 5.25
C LYS A 195 -2.89 -3.78 4.40
N VAL A 196 -2.08 -2.77 4.74
CA VAL A 196 -0.73 -2.55 4.21
C VAL A 196 0.17 -1.98 5.29
N THR A 197 1.44 -2.38 5.29
CA THR A 197 2.50 -1.76 6.09
C THR A 197 3.33 -0.88 5.19
N VAL A 198 3.52 0.38 5.57
CA VAL A 198 4.38 1.33 4.86
C VAL A 198 5.66 1.51 5.71
N PRO A 199 6.82 1.03 5.25
CA PRO A 199 8.07 1.21 5.97
C PRO A 199 8.58 2.65 5.87
N GLY A 200 9.41 3.06 6.85
CA GLY A 200 10.17 4.31 6.78
C GLY A 200 11.30 4.19 5.76
N THR A 201 11.47 5.21 4.93
CA THR A 201 12.52 5.27 3.91
C THR A 201 13.00 6.70 3.71
N CYS A 202 14.29 6.84 3.41
CA CYS A 202 14.88 8.06 2.87
C CYS A 202 15.76 7.69 1.66
N TYR A 203 15.79 8.56 0.69
CA TYR A 203 16.60 8.41 -0.53
C TYR A 203 17.64 9.51 -0.60
N ILE A 204 18.68 9.27 -1.40
CA ILE A 204 19.77 10.22 -1.64
C ILE A 204 19.91 10.46 -3.14
N SER A 205 20.01 11.72 -3.52
CA SER A 205 20.32 12.15 -4.88
C SER A 205 21.19 13.40 -4.83
N LEU A 206 22.47 13.25 -5.15
CA LEU A 206 23.45 14.32 -5.06
C LEU A 206 23.54 15.14 -6.34
N SER A 207 23.66 16.45 -6.20
CA SER A 207 23.93 17.37 -7.30
C SER A 207 24.79 18.54 -6.83
N PRO A 208 25.98 18.78 -7.43
CA PRO A 208 26.64 17.92 -8.43
C PRO A 208 27.20 16.63 -7.83
N THR A 209 27.51 15.66 -8.66
CA THR A 209 28.19 14.40 -8.26
C THR A 209 29.71 14.51 -8.30
N LEU A 210 30.23 15.64 -8.74
CA LEU A 210 31.66 15.95 -8.77
C LEU A 210 31.90 17.31 -8.10
N VAL A 211 32.69 17.30 -7.05
CA VAL A 211 33.20 18.50 -6.37
C VAL A 211 34.55 18.89 -6.98
N SER A 212 34.65 20.07 -7.57
CA SER A 212 35.88 20.57 -8.16
C SER A 212 36.36 21.83 -7.43
N PHE A 213 37.60 21.79 -6.94
CA PHE A 213 38.23 22.91 -6.26
C PHE A 213 39.11 23.72 -7.19
N GLY A 214 39.24 23.33 -8.47
CA GLY A 214 40.08 24.00 -9.45
C GLY A 214 41.58 23.80 -9.22
N SER A 215 42.40 24.73 -9.68
CA SER A 215 43.86 24.71 -9.49
C SER A 215 44.22 25.49 -8.24
N ILE A 216 44.86 24.81 -7.30
CA ILE A 216 45.25 25.36 -6.00
C ILE A 216 46.77 25.18 -5.84
N VAL A 217 47.50 26.25 -5.45
CA VAL A 217 48.93 26.14 -5.12
C VAL A 217 49.12 25.55 -3.73
N ALA A 218 50.24 24.86 -3.51
CA ALA A 218 50.58 24.35 -2.18
C ALA A 218 50.60 25.48 -1.13
N SER A 219 50.17 25.18 0.08
CA SER A 219 49.92 26.13 1.18
C SER A 219 48.72 27.08 1.00
N ALA A 220 47.93 26.93 -0.05
CA ALA A 220 46.72 27.74 -0.24
C ALA A 220 45.44 26.99 0.14
N ASN A 221 44.41 27.74 0.42
CA ASN A 221 43.11 27.23 0.80
C ASN A 221 41.98 27.72 -0.16
N VAL A 222 41.04 26.88 -0.40
CA VAL A 222 39.73 27.24 -1.01
C VAL A 222 38.71 27.36 0.12
N PRO A 223 37.95 28.45 0.19
CA PRO A 223 36.86 28.62 1.16
C PRO A 223 35.87 27.47 1.15
N THR A 224 35.19 27.23 2.27
CA THR A 224 34.14 26.19 2.40
C THR A 224 32.84 26.67 1.75
N ASN A 225 32.84 26.75 0.41
CA ASN A 225 31.73 27.27 -0.40
C ASN A 225 31.38 26.44 -1.64
N VAL A 226 32.05 25.30 -1.84
CA VAL A 226 31.73 24.41 -2.96
C VAL A 226 30.50 23.57 -2.57
N LEU A 227 29.40 23.92 -3.22
CA LEU A 227 28.07 23.38 -2.90
C LEU A 227 27.86 21.97 -3.42
N VAL A 228 27.32 21.10 -2.57
CA VAL A 228 26.64 19.86 -2.95
C VAL A 228 25.24 19.87 -2.34
N THR A 229 24.23 19.62 -3.13
CA THR A 229 22.84 19.48 -2.69
C THR A 229 22.46 18.03 -2.68
N ASP A 230 21.91 17.57 -1.56
CA ASP A 230 21.30 16.27 -1.43
C ASP A 230 19.77 16.42 -1.44
N THR A 231 19.13 15.60 -2.26
CA THR A 231 17.68 15.59 -2.45
C THR A 231 17.10 14.22 -2.12
N ASP A 232 16.13 14.19 -1.21
CA ASP A 232 15.26 13.05 -1.03
C ASP A 232 14.03 13.20 -1.93
N ASN A 233 13.92 12.34 -2.95
CA ASN A 233 12.90 12.43 -3.99
C ASN A 233 11.78 11.37 -3.86
N GLY A 234 11.72 10.62 -2.77
CA GLY A 234 10.75 9.54 -2.63
C GLY A 234 10.58 8.97 -1.23
N GLY A 235 11.35 9.44 -0.27
CA GLY A 235 11.27 9.03 1.13
C GLY A 235 9.97 9.46 1.80
N ASN A 236 9.77 8.97 3.01
CA ASN A 236 8.61 9.29 3.83
C ASN A 236 8.95 9.59 5.29
N VAL A 237 10.23 9.70 5.59
CA VAL A 237 10.76 10.14 6.89
C VAL A 237 11.80 11.23 6.70
N GLN A 238 12.10 11.97 7.76
CA GLN A 238 13.20 12.90 7.77
C GLN A 238 14.52 12.12 7.76
N ALA A 239 15.51 12.60 7.01
CA ALA A 239 16.86 12.04 6.99
C ALA A 239 17.85 12.93 7.72
N SER A 240 18.89 12.31 8.28
CA SER A 240 20.09 12.98 8.80
C SER A 240 21.26 12.70 7.86
N MET A 241 21.93 13.77 7.39
CA MET A 241 23.07 13.65 6.48
C MET A 241 24.34 13.26 7.27
N LEU A 242 24.96 12.18 6.84
CA LEU A 242 26.28 11.73 7.30
C LEU A 242 27.31 11.97 6.21
N VAL A 243 28.56 12.20 6.57
CA VAL A 243 29.64 12.42 5.61
C VAL A 243 30.94 11.75 6.05
N GLU A 244 31.67 11.20 5.09
CA GLU A 244 33.06 10.74 5.24
C GLU A 244 33.86 11.00 3.97
N GLY A 245 35.17 10.85 4.04
CA GLY A 245 36.06 10.93 2.88
C GLY A 245 37.30 10.07 2.99
N THR A 246 37.94 9.81 1.87
CA THR A 246 39.26 9.18 1.82
C THR A 246 40.35 10.23 1.91
N ALA A 247 41.60 9.80 2.10
CA ALA A 247 42.75 10.70 1.86
C ALA A 247 42.81 11.13 0.38
N TRP A 248 43.38 12.30 0.13
CA TRP A 248 43.69 12.77 -1.22
C TRP A 248 44.84 11.97 -1.82
N SER A 249 44.70 11.47 -3.01
CA SER A 249 45.67 10.64 -3.71
C SER A 249 46.01 11.22 -5.08
N LEU A 250 47.31 11.19 -5.41
CA LEU A 250 47.81 11.66 -6.70
C LEU A 250 47.30 10.73 -7.84
N ASN A 251 46.58 11.29 -8.81
CA ASN A 251 45.98 10.57 -9.95
C ASN A 251 45.11 9.37 -9.50
N GLY A 252 44.44 9.47 -8.37
CA GLY A 252 43.60 8.41 -7.81
C GLY A 252 44.38 7.19 -7.29
N ASN A 253 45.72 7.22 -7.29
CA ASN A 253 46.55 6.13 -6.81
C ASN A 253 46.91 6.30 -5.32
N THR A 254 46.26 5.52 -4.46
CA THR A 254 46.46 5.59 -3.01
C THR A 254 47.85 5.17 -2.50
N LEU A 255 48.68 4.58 -3.39
CA LEU A 255 50.08 4.21 -3.06
C LEU A 255 51.07 5.34 -3.35
N LEU A 256 50.60 6.42 -4.04
CA LEU A 256 51.44 7.58 -4.30
C LEU A 256 51.28 8.64 -3.19
N THR A 257 51.98 9.76 -3.36
CA THR A 257 51.90 10.88 -2.41
C THR A 257 50.49 11.31 -2.18
N ASN A 258 50.08 11.38 -0.92
CA ASN A 258 48.76 11.76 -0.49
C ASN A 258 48.82 12.79 0.65
N PHE A 259 47.73 13.46 0.87
CA PHE A 259 47.54 14.27 2.07
C PHE A 259 46.22 13.93 2.75
N GLY A 260 46.11 14.29 4.03
CA GLY A 260 45.06 13.79 4.90
C GLY A 260 43.64 14.21 4.50
N VAL A 261 42.71 13.36 4.82
CA VAL A 261 41.24 13.62 4.65
C VAL A 261 40.81 14.91 5.37
N SER A 262 41.43 15.20 6.52
CA SER A 262 41.15 16.39 7.34
C SER A 262 41.50 17.73 6.69
N ASN A 263 42.18 17.72 5.55
CA ASN A 263 42.39 18.93 4.74
C ASN A 263 41.18 19.32 3.90
N THR A 264 40.15 18.48 3.88
CA THR A 264 38.82 18.86 3.38
C THR A 264 37.97 19.23 4.58
N LEU A 265 37.38 20.42 4.54
CA LEU A 265 36.42 20.87 5.51
C LEU A 265 35.01 20.82 4.91
N TRP A 266 34.03 20.66 5.76
CA TRP A 266 32.60 20.82 5.40
C TRP A 266 31.89 21.76 6.37
N ASP A 267 30.78 22.37 5.90
CA ASP A 267 29.91 23.23 6.68
C ASP A 267 28.47 23.15 6.15
N ALA A 268 27.49 23.42 6.99
CA ALA A 268 26.08 23.49 6.61
C ALA A 268 25.73 24.79 5.85
N SER A 269 26.63 25.76 5.85
CA SER A 269 26.47 27.04 5.20
C SER A 269 27.73 27.43 4.42
N SER A 270 27.57 28.22 3.35
CA SER A 270 28.69 28.73 2.60
C SER A 270 29.54 29.69 3.43
N GLN A 271 30.84 29.45 3.44
CA GLN A 271 31.84 30.27 4.14
C GLN A 271 32.69 31.03 3.13
N THR A 272 33.08 32.26 3.46
CA THR A 272 34.00 33.08 2.65
C THR A 272 35.45 32.79 2.97
N THR A 273 35.73 31.98 3.98
CA THR A 273 37.03 31.58 4.45
C THR A 273 37.14 30.05 4.59
N TYR A 274 38.34 29.53 4.69
CA TYR A 274 38.58 28.11 4.92
C TYR A 274 38.31 27.78 6.40
N THR A 275 37.03 27.62 6.73
CA THR A 275 36.52 27.29 8.06
C THR A 275 35.45 26.19 7.94
N GLY A 276 35.23 25.42 8.99
CA GLY A 276 34.25 24.33 9.02
C GLY A 276 34.76 23.16 9.84
N THR A 277 34.07 22.05 9.73
CA THR A 277 34.41 20.79 10.37
C THR A 277 35.33 19.96 9.46
N ALA A 278 36.44 19.43 10.00
CA ALA A 278 37.31 18.57 9.23
C ALA A 278 36.62 17.26 8.84
N LEU A 279 36.77 16.87 7.58
CA LEU A 279 36.28 15.60 7.09
C LEU A 279 37.04 14.45 7.72
N SER A 280 36.38 13.36 8.02
CA SER A 280 36.92 12.15 8.66
C SER A 280 36.85 10.97 7.68
N ASN A 281 37.63 9.93 7.94
CA ASN A 281 37.53 8.66 7.18
C ASN A 281 36.49 7.69 7.73
N THR A 282 35.63 8.17 8.59
CA THR A 282 34.48 7.44 9.13
C THR A 282 33.24 8.31 9.02
N LEU A 283 32.10 7.70 8.66
CA LEU A 283 30.82 8.38 8.60
C LEU A 283 30.53 9.09 9.93
N SER A 284 30.30 10.38 9.83
CA SER A 284 29.99 11.25 10.96
C SER A 284 28.79 12.14 10.67
N SER A 285 27.99 12.40 11.71
CA SER A 285 26.81 13.24 11.57
C SER A 285 27.21 14.68 11.30
N THR A 286 26.59 15.27 10.29
CA THR A 286 26.77 16.69 9.97
C THR A 286 25.84 17.60 10.78
N GLY A 287 24.81 17.06 11.43
CA GLY A 287 23.72 17.85 12.00
C GLY A 287 22.78 18.44 10.95
N ILE A 288 23.07 18.27 9.65
CA ILE A 288 22.20 18.69 8.55
C ILE A 288 21.09 17.66 8.43
N THR A 289 19.85 18.12 8.38
CA THR A 289 18.69 17.26 8.19
C THR A 289 18.00 17.60 6.88
N ILE A 290 17.55 16.57 6.15
CA ILE A 290 16.69 16.71 4.99
C ILE A 290 15.26 16.50 5.48
N PRO A 291 14.38 17.49 5.29
CA PRO A 291 13.00 17.39 5.76
C PRO A 291 12.29 16.20 5.08
N LYS A 292 11.34 15.60 5.80
CA LYS A 292 10.48 14.55 5.26
C LYS A 292 9.82 15.02 3.95
N PRO A 293 9.99 14.29 2.84
CA PRO A 293 9.22 14.54 1.63
C PRO A 293 7.72 14.33 1.85
N THR A 294 6.92 15.10 1.13
CA THR A 294 5.47 14.93 1.05
C THR A 294 5.07 14.58 -0.39
N SER A 295 4.36 15.45 -1.09
CA SER A 295 4.11 15.29 -2.53
C SER A 295 5.26 15.76 -3.41
N THR A 296 6.20 16.56 -2.84
CA THR A 296 7.37 17.12 -3.53
C THR A 296 8.66 16.63 -2.87
N PRO A 297 9.74 16.45 -3.64
CA PRO A 297 11.06 16.21 -3.09
C PRO A 297 11.50 17.33 -2.13
N THR A 298 12.31 16.96 -1.14
CA THR A 298 12.95 17.88 -0.21
C THR A 298 14.45 17.78 -0.32
N SER A 299 15.16 18.86 -0.05
CA SER A 299 16.61 18.87 -0.16
C SER A 299 17.26 19.72 0.92
N ASN A 300 18.54 19.45 1.15
CA ASN A 300 19.42 20.35 1.90
C ASN A 300 20.81 20.32 1.27
N SER A 301 21.66 21.23 1.70
CA SER A 301 22.97 21.47 1.09
C SER A 301 24.08 21.33 2.12
N ILE A 302 25.23 20.84 1.66
CA ILE A 302 26.50 20.82 2.37
C ILE A 302 27.56 21.52 1.50
N TYR A 303 28.46 22.21 2.12
CA TYR A 303 29.50 22.98 1.46
C TYR A 303 30.87 22.41 1.81
N PHE A 304 31.76 22.34 0.84
CA PHE A 304 33.12 21.82 1.01
C PHE A 304 34.17 22.91 0.73
N GLY A 305 35.26 22.83 1.47
CA GLY A 305 36.47 23.61 1.29
C GLY A 305 37.71 22.71 1.32
N LEU A 306 38.81 23.18 0.77
CA LEU A 306 40.04 22.41 0.70
C LEU A 306 41.24 23.25 1.07
N GLY A 307 42.12 22.76 1.96
CA GLY A 307 43.44 23.26 2.24
C GLY A 307 44.52 22.34 1.66
N VAL A 308 45.37 22.87 0.78
CA VAL A 308 46.45 22.08 0.23
C VAL A 308 47.72 22.30 1.10
N PRO A 309 48.27 21.25 1.74
CA PRO A 309 49.46 21.37 2.60
C PRO A 309 50.68 21.93 1.85
N GLY A 310 51.54 22.63 2.58
CA GLY A 310 52.85 23.01 2.07
C GLY A 310 53.69 21.80 1.67
N GLY A 311 54.41 21.91 0.55
CA GLY A 311 55.24 20.81 0.05
C GLY A 311 54.49 19.72 -0.71
N THR A 312 53.18 19.86 -0.91
CA THR A 312 52.40 18.93 -1.77
C THR A 312 52.95 19.00 -3.19
N PRO A 313 53.39 17.89 -3.82
CA PRO A 313 53.88 17.87 -5.20
C PRO A 313 52.81 18.35 -6.21
N ALA A 314 53.25 18.89 -7.32
CA ALA A 314 52.34 19.25 -8.39
C ALA A 314 51.72 18.00 -9.01
N GLY A 315 50.39 18.06 -9.29
CA GLY A 315 49.68 16.97 -9.92
C GLY A 315 48.16 17.10 -9.76
N SER A 316 47.46 16.15 -10.32
CA SER A 316 45.99 16.00 -10.13
C SER A 316 45.73 15.12 -8.90
N TYR A 317 44.96 15.61 -7.95
CA TYR A 317 44.63 14.88 -6.74
C TYR A 317 43.13 14.57 -6.72
N GLU A 318 42.76 13.39 -6.26
CA GLU A 318 41.42 12.92 -6.15
C GLU A 318 41.10 12.44 -4.74
N GLN A 319 39.89 12.66 -4.27
CA GLN A 319 39.34 12.18 -3.02
C GLN A 319 37.92 11.65 -3.29
N THR A 320 37.57 10.54 -2.70
CA THR A 320 36.19 10.11 -2.63
C THR A 320 35.53 10.71 -1.38
N ILE A 321 34.44 11.44 -1.56
CA ILE A 321 33.57 11.91 -0.49
C ILE A 321 32.29 11.08 -0.55
N THR A 322 31.94 10.42 0.53
CA THR A 322 30.70 9.67 0.69
C THR A 322 29.73 10.52 1.50
N ILE A 323 28.53 10.69 0.99
CA ILE A 323 27.41 11.28 1.71
C ILE A 323 26.34 10.21 1.83
N GLU A 324 25.76 10.01 3.03
CA GLU A 324 24.75 9.02 3.33
C GLU A 324 23.58 9.67 4.05
N ASN A 325 22.37 9.23 3.75
CA ASN A 325 21.16 9.59 4.47
C ASN A 325 20.77 8.49 5.45
N SER A 326 20.76 8.83 6.72
CA SER A 326 20.29 7.96 7.81
C SER A 326 18.88 8.36 8.24
N CYS A 327 17.95 7.40 8.31
CA CYS A 327 16.56 7.58 8.75
C CYS A 327 16.07 6.46 9.69
#